data_96d0c198b940097dbb8a7b6f91dfae04
#
_entry.id   96d0c198b940097dbb8a7b6f91dfae04
#
_cell.length_a   1.000
_cell.length_b   1.000
_cell.length_c   1.000
_cell.angle_alpha   90.00
_cell.angle_beta   90.00
_cell.angle_gamma   90.00
#
_symmetry.space_group_name_H-M   'P 1'
#
loop_
_entity.id
_entity.type
_entity.pdbx_description
1 polymer ?
#
loop_
_entity_poly.entity_id
_entity_poly.type
_entity_poly.pdbx_seq_one_letter_code
_entity_poly.pdbx_strand_id
1 'polypeptide(L)'
;MINSIEQMGHSPYRENNEVMMYSDGKEFFTALLDALRKAEKCINIEFYIFKIDGIGSEILSILEEKAAKGVDVRLLYDSVGSRTLNKRVLKNFISVGGKTGEFFPSWLKIINLNMNFRNHRKIVVIDNKIGFVGGFNVGDEYLGKNEKFGYWRDTHVKIEGDAVKDLNLRFLADWRYATKEEVDIEHIVEEESRVCTGNKGIQILSSGPNLSDRFEIKLAYLKMIQKAKKYIYIQSPYLIIDNSISDALKLAALSGVDVRIMIPGKGDHPFVYWANLSYAGDLLDFGVKIYHYDRNAFLHAKTLVIDDEICSVGTANMDTRSFELNFEINAYIYSSDIACKQKKQFEKDILKSNQLTLKMYKGRNNKTKIKEGLSKLFSSIL
;
A
#
# COMPACT_ATOMS: atom_id res chain seq x y z
N MET A 1 20.77 6.16 -1.95
CA MET A 1 19.38 5.65 -1.93
C MET A 1 19.11 4.73 -3.11
N ILE A 2 19.18 5.23 -4.34
CA ILE A 2 18.90 4.45 -5.58
C ILE A 2 19.67 3.13 -5.58
N ASN A 3 21.01 3.16 -5.59
CA ASN A 3 21.84 1.95 -5.59
C ASN A 3 21.55 1.00 -4.42
N SER A 4 21.17 1.56 -3.24
CA SER A 4 20.85 0.70 -2.10
C SER A 4 19.56 -0.07 -2.32
N ILE A 5 18.50 0.56 -2.84
CA ILE A 5 17.22 -0.09 -3.15
C ILE A 5 17.41 -1.12 -4.28
N GLU A 6 18.18 -0.78 -5.30
CA GLU A 6 18.47 -1.68 -6.41
C GLU A 6 19.17 -2.98 -5.93
N GLN A 7 20.16 -2.85 -5.05
CA GLN A 7 20.87 -3.99 -4.47
C GLN A 7 20.04 -4.81 -3.48
N MET A 8 19.08 -4.18 -2.80
CA MET A 8 18.20 -4.87 -1.85
C MET A 8 17.19 -5.78 -2.55
N GLY A 9 16.51 -5.26 -3.57
CA GLY A 9 15.31 -5.90 -4.12
C GLY A 9 15.33 -6.10 -5.64
N HIS A 10 16.48 -6.01 -6.31
CA HIS A 10 16.56 -6.01 -7.77
C HIS A 10 15.56 -5.04 -8.42
N SER A 11 15.40 -3.87 -7.81
CA SER A 11 14.44 -2.84 -8.19
C SER A 11 15.16 -1.75 -8.99
N PRO A 12 15.18 -1.85 -10.33
CA PRO A 12 15.93 -0.91 -11.16
C PRO A 12 15.33 0.51 -11.07
N TYR A 13 16.21 1.49 -11.17
CA TYR A 13 15.79 2.89 -11.25
C TYR A 13 15.32 3.21 -12.66
N ARG A 14 14.08 3.71 -12.79
CA ARG A 14 13.45 4.09 -14.04
C ARG A 14 13.24 5.59 -14.09
N GLU A 15 13.74 6.26 -15.13
CA GLU A 15 13.74 7.73 -15.21
C GLU A 15 12.53 8.33 -15.96
N ASN A 16 12.03 7.61 -16.96
CA ASN A 16 11.04 8.15 -17.91
C ASN A 16 9.62 7.84 -17.41
N ASN A 17 9.14 8.53 -16.37
CA ASN A 17 7.80 8.30 -15.87
C ASN A 17 7.03 9.58 -15.63
N GLU A 18 5.71 9.54 -15.85
CA GLU A 18 4.73 10.46 -15.30
C GLU A 18 4.04 9.82 -14.10
N VAL A 19 3.75 10.65 -13.09
CA VAL A 19 3.09 10.20 -11.86
C VAL A 19 1.94 11.13 -11.52
N MET A 20 0.77 10.52 -11.32
CA MET A 20 -0.40 11.20 -10.78
C MET A 20 -0.78 10.57 -9.44
N MET A 21 -0.95 11.41 -8.42
CA MET A 21 -1.25 10.95 -7.05
C MET A 21 -2.69 11.28 -6.70
N TYR A 22 -3.41 10.29 -6.18
CA TYR A 22 -4.78 10.37 -5.71
C TYR A 22 -4.82 10.16 -4.20
N SER A 23 -5.49 11.03 -3.48
CA SER A 23 -5.70 10.93 -2.04
C SER A 23 -7.18 10.79 -1.64
N ASP A 24 -8.05 10.76 -2.62
CA ASP A 24 -9.49 10.59 -2.49
C ASP A 24 -9.98 9.40 -3.33
N GLY A 25 -10.86 8.56 -2.75
CA GLY A 25 -11.34 7.36 -3.42
C GLY A 25 -12.16 7.65 -4.69
N LYS A 26 -12.93 8.73 -4.73
CA LYS A 26 -13.72 9.09 -5.92
C LYS A 26 -12.81 9.45 -7.09
N GLU A 27 -11.78 10.26 -6.83
CA GLU A 27 -10.80 10.63 -7.85
C GLU A 27 -10.05 9.40 -8.37
N PHE A 28 -9.60 8.53 -7.45
CA PHE A 28 -8.89 7.29 -7.79
C PHE A 28 -9.76 6.35 -8.64
N PHE A 29 -10.97 6.02 -8.18
CA PHE A 29 -11.83 5.10 -8.92
C PHE A 29 -12.30 5.66 -10.26
N THR A 30 -12.54 6.98 -10.37
CA THR A 30 -12.82 7.61 -11.66
C THR A 30 -11.67 7.37 -12.64
N ALA A 31 -10.44 7.64 -12.22
CA ALA A 31 -9.26 7.43 -13.07
C ALA A 31 -9.03 5.95 -13.41
N LEU A 32 -9.26 5.05 -12.46
CA LEU A 32 -9.15 3.61 -12.68
C LEU A 32 -10.19 3.09 -13.69
N LEU A 33 -11.47 3.44 -13.51
CA LEU A 33 -12.54 3.03 -14.41
C LEU A 33 -12.32 3.55 -15.83
N ASP A 34 -11.88 4.80 -15.97
CA ASP A 34 -11.56 5.39 -17.28
C ASP A 34 -10.41 4.65 -17.96
N ALA A 35 -9.37 4.28 -17.23
CA ALA A 35 -8.26 3.51 -17.76
C ALA A 35 -8.68 2.10 -18.17
N LEU A 36 -9.46 1.41 -17.33
CA LEU A 36 -9.99 0.06 -17.63
C LEU A 36 -10.87 0.07 -18.90
N ARG A 37 -11.74 1.07 -19.06
CA ARG A 37 -12.58 1.22 -20.26
C ARG A 37 -11.80 1.42 -21.54
N LYS A 38 -10.59 1.99 -21.46
CA LYS A 38 -9.70 2.26 -22.60
C LYS A 38 -8.73 1.13 -22.91
N ALA A 39 -8.70 0.08 -22.10
CA ALA A 39 -7.81 -1.06 -22.33
C ALA A 39 -8.06 -1.73 -23.69
N GLU A 40 -7.00 -2.07 -24.41
CA GLU A 40 -7.04 -2.64 -25.75
C GLU A 40 -6.38 -4.02 -25.85
N LYS A 41 -5.32 -4.26 -25.05
CA LYS A 41 -4.50 -5.49 -25.13
C LYS A 41 -4.64 -6.38 -23.91
N CYS A 42 -4.35 -5.84 -22.72
CA CYS A 42 -4.36 -6.62 -21.48
C CYS A 42 -4.72 -5.78 -20.26
N ILE A 43 -5.33 -6.45 -19.26
CA ILE A 43 -5.59 -5.93 -17.93
C ILE A 43 -5.10 -6.95 -16.92
N ASN A 44 -4.10 -6.58 -16.13
CA ASN A 44 -3.62 -7.33 -14.97
C ASN A 44 -4.04 -6.58 -13.70
N ILE A 45 -4.91 -7.16 -12.90
CA ILE A 45 -5.50 -6.51 -11.72
C ILE A 45 -5.36 -7.41 -10.50
N GLU A 46 -4.79 -6.87 -9.42
CA GLU A 46 -4.52 -7.56 -8.17
C GLU A 46 -4.93 -6.70 -6.98
N PHE A 47 -5.76 -7.28 -6.10
CA PHE A 47 -6.17 -6.61 -4.87
C PHE A 47 -6.24 -7.59 -3.68
N TYR A 48 -5.88 -7.09 -2.49
CA TYR A 48 -6.09 -7.80 -1.24
C TYR A 48 -7.59 -7.95 -0.94
N ILE A 49 -8.34 -6.84 -1.00
CA ILE A 49 -9.80 -6.84 -0.85
C ILE A 49 -10.43 -6.42 -2.17
N PHE A 50 -11.30 -7.29 -2.69
CA PHE A 50 -12.19 -6.99 -3.80
C PHE A 50 -13.61 -7.38 -3.40
N LYS A 51 -14.44 -6.40 -3.04
CA LYS A 51 -15.84 -6.61 -2.66
C LYS A 51 -16.75 -6.49 -3.87
N ILE A 52 -17.81 -7.29 -3.89
CA ILE A 52 -18.86 -7.18 -4.89
C ILE A 52 -19.99 -6.31 -4.30
N ASP A 53 -19.73 -5.02 -4.30
CA ASP A 53 -20.65 -3.94 -3.96
C ASP A 53 -20.79 -2.98 -5.15
N GLY A 54 -21.17 -1.72 -4.95
CA GLY A 54 -21.38 -0.79 -6.06
C GLY A 54 -20.17 -0.66 -6.97
N ILE A 55 -19.01 -0.24 -6.44
CA ILE A 55 -17.81 -0.01 -7.25
C ILE A 55 -17.17 -1.32 -7.73
N GLY A 56 -17.17 -2.36 -6.89
CA GLY A 56 -16.60 -3.64 -7.29
C GLY A 56 -17.41 -4.33 -8.39
N SER A 57 -18.74 -4.22 -8.37
CA SER A 57 -19.61 -4.72 -9.45
C SER A 57 -19.39 -3.95 -10.75
N GLU A 58 -19.19 -2.63 -10.68
CA GLU A 58 -18.87 -1.82 -11.87
C GLU A 58 -17.52 -2.22 -12.48
N ILE A 59 -16.48 -2.38 -11.64
CA ILE A 59 -15.18 -2.85 -12.12
C ILE A 59 -15.33 -4.24 -12.77
N LEU A 60 -15.97 -5.19 -12.10
CA LEU A 60 -16.15 -6.55 -12.64
C LEU A 60 -16.88 -6.54 -13.98
N SER A 61 -17.93 -5.73 -14.13
CA SER A 61 -18.66 -5.56 -15.39
C SER A 61 -17.77 -5.06 -16.54
N ILE A 62 -16.88 -4.11 -16.27
CA ILE A 62 -15.92 -3.63 -17.26
C ILE A 62 -14.91 -4.74 -17.63
N LEU A 63 -14.42 -5.48 -16.64
CA LEU A 63 -13.50 -6.60 -16.90
C LEU A 63 -14.16 -7.68 -17.75
N GLU A 64 -15.44 -8.01 -17.51
CA GLU A 64 -16.25 -8.94 -18.31
C GLU A 64 -16.41 -8.43 -19.75
N GLU A 65 -16.78 -7.17 -19.93
CA GLU A 65 -16.91 -6.55 -21.25
C GLU A 65 -15.58 -6.60 -22.03
N LYS A 66 -14.46 -6.30 -21.37
CA LYS A 66 -13.14 -6.32 -22.00
C LYS A 66 -12.70 -7.73 -22.37
N ALA A 67 -12.89 -8.70 -21.50
CA ALA A 67 -12.61 -10.10 -21.79
C ALA A 67 -13.46 -10.62 -22.98
N ALA A 68 -14.75 -10.29 -23.01
CA ALA A 68 -15.64 -10.64 -24.13
C ALA A 68 -15.19 -10.02 -25.46
N LYS A 69 -14.47 -8.90 -25.45
CA LYS A 69 -13.87 -8.25 -26.62
C LYS A 69 -12.48 -8.78 -26.99
N GLY A 70 -11.99 -9.80 -26.28
CA GLY A 70 -10.69 -10.44 -26.55
C GLY A 70 -9.50 -9.79 -25.88
N VAL A 71 -9.70 -8.85 -24.95
CA VAL A 71 -8.62 -8.34 -24.09
C VAL A 71 -8.19 -9.44 -23.12
N ASP A 72 -6.88 -9.66 -22.93
CA ASP A 72 -6.37 -10.63 -21.94
C ASP A 72 -6.52 -10.05 -20.52
N VAL A 73 -7.55 -10.53 -19.80
CA VAL A 73 -7.88 -10.00 -18.46
C VAL A 73 -7.56 -11.03 -17.39
N ARG A 74 -6.67 -10.66 -16.46
CA ARG A 74 -6.30 -11.47 -15.30
C ARG A 74 -6.68 -10.76 -14.00
N LEU A 75 -7.50 -11.42 -13.18
CA LEU A 75 -7.91 -10.96 -11.85
C LEU A 75 -7.28 -11.86 -10.77
N LEU A 76 -6.37 -11.29 -9.99
CA LEU A 76 -5.71 -11.93 -8.85
C LEU A 76 -6.22 -11.34 -7.54
N TYR A 77 -6.54 -12.17 -6.55
CA TYR A 77 -7.05 -11.71 -5.28
C TYR A 77 -6.64 -12.61 -4.11
N ASP A 78 -6.60 -12.03 -2.90
CA ASP A 78 -6.40 -12.81 -1.67
C ASP A 78 -7.70 -13.47 -1.22
N SER A 79 -7.64 -14.76 -0.89
CA SER A 79 -8.82 -15.55 -0.53
C SER A 79 -9.52 -15.10 0.75
N VAL A 80 -8.77 -14.54 1.69
CA VAL A 80 -9.31 -14.07 2.98
C VAL A 80 -9.81 -12.65 2.89
N GLY A 81 -9.09 -11.78 2.20
CA GLY A 81 -9.49 -10.39 1.97
C GLY A 81 -10.73 -10.28 1.06
N SER A 82 -10.83 -11.15 0.06
CA SER A 82 -11.85 -11.07 -1.00
C SER A 82 -12.92 -12.18 -0.90
N ARG A 83 -13.44 -12.45 0.30
CA ARG A 83 -14.40 -13.55 0.55
C ARG A 83 -15.70 -13.49 -0.26
N THR A 84 -16.05 -12.33 -0.80
CA THR A 84 -17.24 -12.15 -1.65
C THR A 84 -16.98 -12.57 -3.09
N LEU A 85 -15.72 -12.60 -3.54
CA LEU A 85 -15.32 -13.17 -4.81
C LEU A 85 -15.30 -14.70 -4.70
N ASN A 86 -16.33 -15.33 -5.25
CA ASN A 86 -16.43 -16.78 -5.30
C ASN A 86 -16.74 -17.26 -6.74
N LYS A 87 -16.63 -18.54 -6.98
CA LYS A 87 -16.82 -19.14 -8.31
C LYS A 87 -18.17 -18.81 -8.95
N ARG A 88 -19.21 -18.58 -8.13
CA ARG A 88 -20.56 -18.24 -8.66
C ARG A 88 -20.58 -16.82 -9.21
N VAL A 89 -19.97 -15.87 -8.49
CA VAL A 89 -19.84 -14.46 -8.90
C VAL A 89 -18.98 -14.33 -10.14
N LEU A 90 -17.86 -15.06 -10.19
CA LEU A 90 -16.89 -15.01 -11.29
C LEU A 90 -17.28 -15.87 -12.50
N LYS A 91 -18.41 -16.60 -12.45
CA LYS A 91 -18.82 -17.52 -13.51
C LYS A 91 -18.94 -16.85 -14.88
N ASN A 92 -19.58 -15.67 -14.93
CA ASN A 92 -19.74 -14.93 -16.18
C ASN A 92 -18.39 -14.43 -16.69
N PHE A 93 -17.58 -13.81 -15.83
CA PHE A 93 -16.23 -13.35 -16.16
C PHE A 93 -15.36 -14.46 -16.79
N ILE A 94 -15.36 -15.65 -16.18
CA ILE A 94 -14.60 -16.80 -16.70
C ILE A 94 -15.20 -17.28 -18.03
N SER A 95 -16.52 -17.31 -18.18
CA SER A 95 -17.17 -17.80 -19.40
C SER A 95 -16.91 -16.94 -20.64
N VAL A 96 -16.62 -15.65 -20.44
CA VAL A 96 -16.26 -14.71 -21.52
C VAL A 96 -14.76 -14.59 -21.76
N GLY A 97 -13.94 -15.45 -21.15
CA GLY A 97 -12.49 -15.52 -21.36
C GLY A 97 -11.63 -14.84 -20.29
N GLY A 98 -12.23 -14.29 -19.25
CA GLY A 98 -11.48 -13.75 -18.11
C GLY A 98 -10.78 -14.83 -17.30
N LYS A 99 -9.59 -14.53 -16.80
CA LYS A 99 -8.77 -15.45 -16.01
C LYS A 99 -8.73 -15.01 -14.54
N THR A 100 -8.78 -15.97 -13.61
CA THR A 100 -8.77 -15.70 -12.17
C THR A 100 -7.68 -16.48 -11.46
N GLY A 101 -7.00 -15.80 -10.51
CA GLY A 101 -6.07 -16.42 -9.57
C GLY A 101 -6.45 -16.13 -8.13
N GLU A 102 -6.39 -17.13 -7.26
CA GLU A 102 -6.67 -16.99 -5.83
C GLU A 102 -5.38 -17.21 -5.04
N PHE A 103 -4.97 -16.20 -4.29
CA PHE A 103 -3.81 -16.27 -3.42
C PHE A 103 -4.20 -16.95 -2.09
N PHE A 104 -3.50 -18.00 -1.68
CA PHE A 104 -3.76 -18.79 -0.46
C PHE A 104 -5.19 -19.33 -0.36
N PRO A 105 -5.62 -20.23 -1.29
CA PRO A 105 -6.97 -20.79 -1.33
C PRO A 105 -7.43 -21.35 0.03
N SER A 106 -8.66 -21.06 0.41
CA SER A 106 -9.18 -21.28 1.77
C SER A 106 -9.49 -22.73 2.14
N TRP A 107 -9.49 -23.68 1.19
CA TRP A 107 -9.79 -25.10 1.46
C TRP A 107 -8.71 -25.80 2.30
N LEU A 108 -7.52 -25.19 2.44
CA LEU A 108 -6.42 -25.65 3.27
C LEU A 108 -6.49 -25.13 4.73
N LYS A 109 -7.63 -24.66 5.20
CA LYS A 109 -7.82 -23.94 6.49
C LYS A 109 -7.45 -24.69 7.75
N ILE A 110 -7.27 -25.99 7.74
CA ILE A 110 -7.14 -26.78 8.99
C ILE A 110 -5.67 -27.05 9.39
N ILE A 111 -4.70 -26.95 8.48
CA ILE A 111 -3.29 -27.31 8.78
C ILE A 111 -2.31 -26.39 8.02
N ASN A 112 -2.59 -25.12 7.83
CA ASN A 112 -1.68 -24.29 7.04
C ASN A 112 -0.81 -23.42 7.94
N LEU A 113 0.48 -23.76 8.09
CA LEU A 113 1.51 -22.93 8.73
C LEU A 113 1.64 -21.53 8.07
N ASN A 114 1.15 -21.39 6.84
CA ASN A 114 1.13 -20.14 6.08
C ASN A 114 -0.14 -19.28 6.32
N MET A 115 -0.97 -19.58 7.32
CA MET A 115 -2.19 -18.83 7.61
C MET A 115 -1.93 -17.35 7.94
N ASN A 116 -0.71 -17.01 8.33
CA ASN A 116 -0.31 -15.62 8.65
C ASN A 116 0.11 -14.80 7.44
N PHE A 117 0.49 -15.44 6.33
CA PHE A 117 0.90 -14.72 5.13
C PHE A 117 -0.30 -14.24 4.33
N ARG A 118 -0.30 -12.98 3.88
CA ARG A 118 -1.36 -12.38 3.06
C ARG A 118 -0.77 -11.65 1.88
N ASN A 119 -1.45 -11.74 0.75
CA ASN A 119 -1.11 -10.89 -0.38
C ASN A 119 -1.80 -9.53 -0.22
N HIS A 120 -1.04 -8.58 0.31
CA HIS A 120 -1.54 -7.23 0.58
C HIS A 120 -1.25 -6.24 -0.55
N ARG A 121 -0.71 -6.70 -1.68
CA ARG A 121 -0.46 -5.87 -2.85
C ARG A 121 -1.75 -5.39 -3.49
N LYS A 122 -1.68 -4.23 -4.13
CA LYS A 122 -2.73 -3.63 -4.95
C LYS A 122 -2.03 -3.09 -6.18
N ILE A 123 -2.19 -3.81 -7.28
CA ILE A 123 -1.53 -3.52 -8.55
C ILE A 123 -2.58 -3.57 -9.65
N VAL A 124 -2.60 -2.57 -10.51
CA VAL A 124 -3.31 -2.64 -11.78
C VAL A 124 -2.34 -2.25 -12.88
N VAL A 125 -2.24 -3.09 -13.91
CA VAL A 125 -1.46 -2.77 -15.13
C VAL A 125 -2.37 -2.92 -16.33
N ILE A 126 -2.40 -1.90 -17.18
CA ILE A 126 -3.23 -1.83 -18.36
C ILE A 126 -2.34 -1.61 -19.57
N ASP A 127 -2.42 -2.52 -20.54
CA ASP A 127 -1.73 -2.47 -21.84
C ASP A 127 -0.19 -2.29 -21.72
N ASN A 128 0.43 -2.69 -20.62
CA ASN A 128 1.83 -2.44 -20.28
C ASN A 128 2.23 -0.94 -20.30
N LYS A 129 1.25 -0.03 -20.22
CA LYS A 129 1.47 1.43 -20.36
C LYS A 129 1.07 2.21 -19.13
N ILE A 130 0.03 1.75 -18.43
CA ILE A 130 -0.53 2.40 -17.27
C ILE A 130 -0.44 1.45 -16.10
N GLY A 131 0.17 1.91 -15.00
CA GLY A 131 0.24 1.19 -13.74
C GLY A 131 -0.43 1.95 -12.62
N PHE A 132 -1.09 1.24 -11.69
CA PHE A 132 -1.59 1.80 -10.44
C PHE A 132 -1.04 0.99 -9.27
N VAL A 133 -0.60 1.69 -8.22
CA VAL A 133 -0.13 1.09 -6.97
C VAL A 133 -0.42 2.01 -5.78
N GLY A 134 -0.82 1.45 -4.64
CA GLY A 134 -1.12 2.24 -3.43
C GLY A 134 -2.01 1.54 -2.43
N GLY A 135 -2.68 2.30 -1.57
CA GLY A 135 -3.38 1.76 -0.40
C GLY A 135 -4.85 1.38 -0.63
N PHE A 136 -5.54 1.97 -1.63
CA PHE A 136 -6.95 1.66 -1.88
C PHE A 136 -7.16 0.21 -2.28
N ASN A 137 -8.14 -0.46 -1.65
CA ASN A 137 -8.73 -1.71 -2.14
C ASN A 137 -10.01 -1.43 -2.93
N VAL A 138 -10.72 -2.47 -3.38
CA VAL A 138 -11.99 -2.35 -4.10
C VAL A 138 -13.17 -2.57 -3.15
N GLY A 139 -14.01 -1.55 -3.02
CA GLY A 139 -15.21 -1.56 -2.20
C GLY A 139 -15.79 -0.17 -1.97
N ASP A 140 -17.08 -0.09 -1.70
CA ASP A 140 -17.82 1.17 -1.48
C ASP A 140 -17.37 1.92 -0.23
N GLU A 141 -16.73 1.24 0.72
CA GLU A 141 -16.15 1.89 1.90
C GLU A 141 -14.99 2.84 1.55
N TYR A 142 -14.23 2.52 0.50
CA TYR A 142 -13.15 3.38 0.00
C TYR A 142 -13.65 4.63 -0.72
N LEU A 143 -14.95 4.66 -1.05
CA LEU A 143 -15.68 5.85 -1.55
C LEU A 143 -16.32 6.67 -0.43
N GLY A 144 -16.09 6.29 0.84
CA GLY A 144 -16.69 6.93 2.01
C GLY A 144 -18.18 6.63 2.20
N LYS A 145 -18.72 5.57 1.59
CA LYS A 145 -20.14 5.17 1.71
C LYS A 145 -20.43 4.34 2.97
N ASN A 146 -19.43 3.95 3.73
CA ASN A 146 -19.61 3.19 4.96
C ASN A 146 -19.68 4.13 6.17
N GLU A 147 -20.84 4.22 6.83
CA GLU A 147 -21.07 5.10 7.96
C GLU A 147 -20.13 4.85 9.16
N LYS A 148 -19.70 3.60 9.37
CA LYS A 148 -18.76 3.27 10.43
C LYS A 148 -17.41 3.97 10.25
N PHE A 149 -16.91 4.07 9.03
CA PHE A 149 -15.59 4.65 8.74
C PHE A 149 -15.67 6.11 8.29
N GLY A 150 -16.80 6.54 7.70
CA GLY A 150 -16.93 7.85 7.11
C GLY A 150 -15.99 8.06 5.92
N TYR A 151 -15.43 9.25 5.79
CA TYR A 151 -14.45 9.52 4.74
C TYR A 151 -13.21 8.60 4.86
N TRP A 152 -12.86 7.93 3.75
CA TRP A 152 -11.70 7.04 3.70
C TRP A 152 -10.51 7.77 3.08
N ARG A 153 -9.50 8.08 3.91
CA ARG A 153 -8.29 8.76 3.49
C ARG A 153 -7.18 7.76 3.18
N ASP A 154 -6.87 7.59 1.91
CA ASP A 154 -5.78 6.72 1.46
C ASP A 154 -4.91 7.44 0.42
N THR A 155 -3.89 6.78 -0.13
CA THR A 155 -3.06 7.32 -1.21
C THR A 155 -2.79 6.23 -2.24
N HIS A 156 -2.96 6.57 -3.52
CA HIS A 156 -2.65 5.72 -4.66
C HIS A 156 -1.95 6.54 -5.74
N VAL A 157 -1.07 5.92 -6.51
CA VAL A 157 -0.43 6.57 -7.65
C VAL A 157 -0.76 5.84 -8.94
N LYS A 158 -1.00 6.62 -9.99
CA LYS A 158 -1.01 6.20 -11.37
C LYS A 158 0.36 6.52 -11.94
N ILE A 159 0.96 5.58 -12.63
CA ILE A 159 2.28 5.67 -13.26
C ILE A 159 2.11 5.39 -14.75
N GLU A 160 2.69 6.22 -15.57
CA GLU A 160 2.86 5.99 -17.02
C GLU A 160 4.35 6.08 -17.33
N GLY A 161 4.93 5.06 -17.99
CA GLY A 161 6.34 5.03 -18.34
C GLY A 161 7.05 3.74 -17.92
N ASP A 162 8.37 3.79 -17.84
CA ASP A 162 9.24 2.62 -17.73
C ASP A 162 9.00 1.76 -16.48
N ALA A 163 8.58 2.38 -15.37
CA ALA A 163 8.32 1.65 -14.12
C ALA A 163 7.06 0.77 -14.17
N VAL A 164 6.18 0.95 -15.16
CA VAL A 164 5.00 0.09 -15.35
C VAL A 164 5.43 -1.35 -15.65
N LYS A 165 6.54 -1.53 -16.35
CA LYS A 165 7.13 -2.85 -16.61
C LYS A 165 7.46 -3.59 -15.30
N ASP A 166 8.04 -2.89 -14.33
CA ASP A 166 8.42 -3.51 -13.05
C ASP A 166 7.18 -3.88 -12.22
N LEU A 167 6.10 -3.08 -12.28
CA LEU A 167 4.79 -3.44 -11.72
C LEU A 167 4.22 -4.69 -12.38
N ASN A 168 4.29 -4.78 -13.71
CA ASN A 168 3.77 -5.92 -14.45
C ASN A 168 4.57 -7.20 -14.17
N LEU A 169 5.89 -7.11 -14.16
CA LEU A 169 6.75 -8.25 -13.80
C LEU A 169 6.42 -8.78 -12.39
N ARG A 170 6.12 -7.86 -11.44
CA ARG A 170 5.70 -8.26 -10.10
C ARG A 170 4.34 -8.95 -10.10
N PHE A 171 3.35 -8.39 -10.80
CA PHE A 171 2.04 -9.02 -10.95
C PHE A 171 2.16 -10.43 -11.55
N LEU A 172 2.93 -10.60 -12.62
CA LEU A 172 3.07 -11.89 -13.29
C LEU A 172 3.78 -12.94 -12.44
N ALA A 173 4.75 -12.52 -11.63
CA ALA A 173 5.37 -13.43 -10.66
C ALA A 173 4.38 -13.87 -9.58
N ASP A 174 3.47 -12.98 -9.13
CA ASP A 174 2.40 -13.29 -8.19
C ASP A 174 1.33 -14.17 -8.84
N TRP A 175 0.98 -13.90 -10.10
CA TRP A 175 0.08 -14.73 -10.90
C TRP A 175 0.61 -16.17 -11.02
N ARG A 176 1.86 -16.32 -11.46
CA ARG A 176 2.53 -17.64 -11.54
C ARG A 176 2.55 -18.35 -10.19
N TYR A 177 2.84 -17.63 -9.11
CA TYR A 177 2.84 -18.21 -7.78
C TYR A 177 1.47 -18.76 -7.37
N ALA A 178 0.40 -18.03 -7.65
CA ALA A 178 -0.97 -18.38 -7.27
C ALA A 178 -1.58 -19.47 -8.17
N THR A 179 -1.40 -19.38 -9.48
CA THR A 179 -2.09 -20.23 -10.48
C THR A 179 -1.25 -21.41 -10.97
N LYS A 180 0.07 -21.33 -10.82
CA LYS A 180 1.05 -22.25 -11.44
C LYS A 180 1.08 -22.21 -12.98
N GLU A 181 0.42 -21.21 -13.57
CA GLU A 181 0.44 -20.97 -15.00
C GLU A 181 1.78 -20.33 -15.39
N GLU A 182 2.44 -20.89 -16.40
CA GLU A 182 3.61 -20.27 -17.02
C GLU A 182 3.15 -19.12 -17.91
N VAL A 183 3.70 -17.94 -17.66
CA VAL A 183 3.43 -16.74 -18.48
C VAL A 183 4.70 -16.40 -19.22
N ASP A 184 4.58 -16.19 -20.52
CA ASP A 184 5.69 -15.69 -21.33
C ASP A 184 6.02 -14.26 -20.93
N ILE A 185 7.14 -14.09 -20.25
CA ILE A 185 7.64 -12.81 -19.76
C ILE A 185 8.51 -12.13 -20.82
N GLU A 186 9.07 -12.88 -21.78
CA GLU A 186 10.02 -12.36 -22.77
C GLU A 186 9.37 -11.25 -23.62
N HIS A 187 8.16 -11.48 -24.11
CA HIS A 187 7.40 -10.46 -24.86
C HIS A 187 7.17 -9.15 -24.07
N ILE A 188 7.02 -9.23 -22.75
CA ILE A 188 6.82 -8.05 -21.91
C ILE A 188 8.15 -7.32 -21.69
N VAL A 189 9.24 -8.07 -21.64
CA VAL A 189 10.59 -7.50 -21.49
C VAL A 189 11.04 -6.82 -22.78
N GLU A 190 10.65 -7.36 -23.94
CA GLU A 190 11.04 -6.86 -25.27
C GLU A 190 10.13 -5.76 -25.82
N GLU A 191 8.88 -5.65 -25.32
CA GLU A 191 8.01 -4.54 -25.74
C GLU A 191 8.70 -3.22 -25.34
N GLU A 192 9.18 -2.48 -26.37
CA GLU A 192 9.75 -1.15 -26.15
C GLU A 192 8.75 -0.31 -25.38
N SER A 193 9.17 0.15 -24.20
CA SER A 193 8.40 1.19 -23.48
C SER A 193 8.23 2.36 -24.46
N ARG A 194 6.98 2.68 -24.79
CA ARG A 194 6.74 3.93 -25.55
C ARG A 194 7.46 5.04 -24.81
N VAL A 195 8.21 5.84 -25.55
CA VAL A 195 8.92 6.99 -24.99
C VAL A 195 7.90 7.83 -24.22
N CYS A 196 7.82 7.60 -22.92
CA CYS A 196 7.12 8.48 -22.02
C CYS A 196 7.96 9.75 -21.90
N THR A 197 7.38 10.91 -22.13
CA THR A 197 8.08 12.19 -22.00
C THR A 197 8.21 12.64 -20.54
N GLY A 198 7.79 11.79 -19.60
CA GLY A 198 7.93 12.01 -18.17
C GLY A 198 9.39 12.04 -17.70
N ASN A 199 9.63 12.73 -16.61
CA ASN A 199 10.98 12.95 -16.06
C ASN A 199 11.12 12.50 -14.60
N LYS A 200 10.21 11.67 -14.11
CA LYS A 200 10.21 11.24 -12.71
C LYS A 200 10.93 9.92 -12.55
N GLY A 201 11.88 9.90 -11.63
CA GLY A 201 12.58 8.68 -11.23
C GLY A 201 11.73 7.83 -10.30
N ILE A 202 11.64 6.52 -10.59
CA ILE A 202 10.85 5.58 -9.79
C ILE A 202 11.62 4.28 -9.60
N GLN A 203 11.50 3.69 -8.41
CA GLN A 203 11.83 2.29 -8.14
C GLN A 203 10.62 1.59 -7.55
N ILE A 204 10.25 0.45 -8.12
CA ILE A 204 9.18 -0.41 -7.59
C ILE A 204 9.83 -1.48 -6.74
N LEU A 205 9.59 -1.44 -5.43
CA LEU A 205 10.16 -2.41 -4.50
C LEU A 205 9.05 -3.25 -3.90
N SER A 206 9.22 -4.56 -3.92
CA SER A 206 8.31 -5.50 -3.27
C SER A 206 9.03 -6.30 -2.21
N SER A 207 8.30 -6.68 -1.17
CA SER A 207 8.74 -7.63 -0.15
C SER A 207 7.73 -8.76 0.00
N GLY A 208 8.14 -9.84 0.62
CA GLY A 208 7.26 -10.97 0.91
C GLY A 208 8.07 -12.20 1.32
N PRO A 209 7.45 -13.12 2.07
CA PRO A 209 8.14 -14.28 2.65
C PRO A 209 8.70 -15.28 1.62
N ASN A 210 8.29 -15.16 0.35
CA ASN A 210 8.80 -15.97 -0.75
C ASN A 210 9.94 -15.32 -1.55
N LEU A 211 10.29 -14.07 -1.28
CA LEU A 211 11.31 -13.35 -2.01
C LEU A 211 12.67 -13.46 -1.34
N SER A 212 12.73 -13.09 -0.08
CA SER A 212 13.94 -13.17 0.73
C SER A 212 13.61 -12.92 2.22
N ASP A 213 14.54 -13.26 3.11
CA ASP A 213 14.50 -12.89 4.52
C ASP A 213 15.11 -11.49 4.78
N ARG A 214 15.23 -10.66 3.74
CA ARG A 214 15.92 -9.36 3.85
C ARG A 214 15.00 -8.22 4.26
N PHE A 215 13.68 -8.40 4.19
CA PHE A 215 12.68 -7.37 4.55
C PHE A 215 12.92 -6.05 3.80
N GLU A 216 12.95 -6.10 2.47
CA GLU A 216 13.43 -5.06 1.56
C GLU A 216 12.76 -3.70 1.81
N ILE A 217 11.42 -3.66 1.95
CA ILE A 217 10.67 -2.42 2.18
C ILE A 217 11.07 -1.79 3.53
N LYS A 218 11.26 -2.61 4.58
CA LYS A 218 11.75 -2.14 5.89
C LYS A 218 13.13 -1.49 5.77
N LEU A 219 14.07 -2.17 5.08
CA LEU A 219 15.41 -1.62 4.85
C LEU A 219 15.40 -0.33 4.04
N ALA A 220 14.51 -0.24 3.04
CA ALA A 220 14.33 0.99 2.27
C ALA A 220 13.78 2.14 3.14
N TYR A 221 12.84 1.87 4.05
CA TYR A 221 12.35 2.85 5.01
C TYR A 221 13.44 3.30 5.98
N LEU A 222 14.24 2.37 6.53
CA LEU A 222 15.42 2.73 7.32
C LEU A 222 16.36 3.63 6.55
N LYS A 223 16.59 3.33 5.27
CA LYS A 223 17.46 4.15 4.41
C LYS A 223 16.89 5.54 4.16
N MET A 224 15.58 5.69 3.98
CA MET A 224 14.92 6.99 3.88
C MET A 224 15.07 7.79 5.19
N ILE A 225 14.79 7.17 6.34
CA ILE A 225 14.91 7.81 7.65
C ILE A 225 16.36 8.30 7.89
N GLN A 226 17.35 7.47 7.60
CA GLN A 226 18.76 7.84 7.71
C GLN A 226 19.20 8.96 6.76
N LYS A 227 18.56 9.07 5.57
CA LYS A 227 18.90 10.09 4.58
C LYS A 227 18.32 11.46 4.95
N ALA A 228 17.23 11.50 5.67
CA ALA A 228 16.48 12.72 5.96
C ALA A 228 17.33 13.71 6.79
N LYS A 229 17.27 15.00 6.41
CA LYS A 229 18.02 16.10 7.04
C LYS A 229 17.08 17.20 7.58
N LYS A 230 15.90 17.37 6.98
CA LYS A 230 14.97 18.45 7.33
C LYS A 230 13.72 17.90 7.99
N TYR A 231 13.06 16.92 7.35
CA TYR A 231 11.83 16.35 7.88
C TYR A 231 11.54 14.93 7.39
N ILE A 232 10.77 14.20 8.18
CA ILE A 232 10.20 12.89 7.88
C ILE A 232 8.71 12.94 8.23
N TYR A 233 7.82 12.79 7.23
CA TYR A 233 6.39 12.71 7.46
C TYR A 233 5.86 11.35 7.04
N ILE A 234 5.21 10.66 7.97
CA ILE A 234 4.71 9.29 7.82
C ILE A 234 3.21 9.28 8.04
N GLN A 235 2.45 8.63 7.15
CA GLN A 235 1.06 8.24 7.38
C GLN A 235 0.98 6.72 7.32
N SER A 236 0.38 6.11 8.33
CA SER A 236 0.12 4.68 8.38
C SER A 236 -1.09 4.37 9.25
N PRO A 237 -1.97 3.42 8.87
CA PRO A 237 -3.06 2.98 9.74
C PRO A 237 -2.55 2.25 10.97
N TYR A 238 -1.38 1.60 10.86
CA TYR A 238 -0.77 0.84 11.93
C TYR A 238 0.65 1.33 12.19
N LEU A 239 0.97 1.48 13.48
CA LEU A 239 2.27 1.89 13.98
C LEU A 239 2.73 0.86 15.02
N ILE A 240 3.18 -0.30 14.53
CA ILE A 240 3.66 -1.43 15.36
C ILE A 240 5.07 -1.74 14.89
N ILE A 241 5.98 -0.83 15.19
CA ILE A 241 7.35 -0.83 14.68
C ILE A 241 8.30 -1.65 15.54
N ASP A 242 9.29 -2.25 14.92
CA ASP A 242 10.39 -2.90 15.62
C ASP A 242 11.41 -1.88 16.17
N ASN A 243 12.39 -2.39 16.92
CA ASN A 243 13.41 -1.54 17.54
C ASN A 243 14.25 -0.78 16.50
N SER A 244 14.53 -1.37 15.33
CA SER A 244 15.37 -0.73 14.32
C SER A 244 14.73 0.54 13.73
N ILE A 245 13.44 0.46 13.37
CA ILE A 245 12.67 1.62 12.90
C ILE A 245 12.45 2.63 14.03
N SER A 246 12.11 2.13 15.24
CA SER A 246 11.90 2.99 16.41
C SER A 246 13.13 3.81 16.72
N ASP A 247 14.30 3.18 16.81
CA ASP A 247 15.54 3.86 17.15
C ASP A 247 16.00 4.81 16.04
N ALA A 248 15.81 4.45 14.77
CA ALA A 248 16.10 5.34 13.65
C ALA A 248 15.25 6.63 13.69
N LEU A 249 13.94 6.53 13.99
CA LEU A 249 13.05 7.69 14.13
C LEU A 249 13.42 8.58 15.34
N LYS A 250 13.76 7.96 16.47
CA LYS A 250 14.23 8.68 17.67
C LYS A 250 15.53 9.43 17.40
N LEU A 251 16.49 8.76 16.78
CA LEU A 251 17.79 9.38 16.43
C LEU A 251 17.61 10.53 15.44
N ALA A 252 16.76 10.38 14.43
CA ALA A 252 16.43 11.46 13.51
C ALA A 252 15.86 12.68 14.24
N ALA A 253 14.87 12.47 15.12
CA ALA A 253 14.26 13.55 15.89
C ALA A 253 15.27 14.23 16.84
N LEU A 254 16.10 13.45 17.56
CA LEU A 254 17.16 13.99 18.42
C LEU A 254 18.24 14.75 17.64
N SER A 255 18.42 14.41 16.35
CA SER A 255 19.35 15.11 15.45
C SER A 255 18.74 16.38 14.83
N GLY A 256 17.53 16.79 15.25
CA GLY A 256 16.88 18.01 14.80
C GLY A 256 16.00 17.87 13.55
N VAL A 257 15.80 16.65 13.04
CA VAL A 257 14.87 16.37 11.94
C VAL A 257 13.42 16.49 12.46
N ASP A 258 12.55 17.18 11.73
CA ASP A 258 11.11 17.30 12.07
C ASP A 258 10.38 16.00 11.73
N VAL A 259 10.28 15.07 12.68
CA VAL A 259 9.62 13.78 12.51
C VAL A 259 8.16 13.88 12.90
N ARG A 260 7.25 13.65 11.95
CA ARG A 260 5.81 13.65 12.16
C ARG A 260 5.18 12.35 11.69
N ILE A 261 4.36 11.75 12.53
CA ILE A 261 3.65 10.51 12.23
C ILE A 261 2.15 10.74 12.44
N MET A 262 1.36 10.34 11.46
CA MET A 262 -0.10 10.41 11.52
C MET A 262 -0.68 9.01 11.49
N ILE A 263 -1.53 8.72 12.49
CA ILE A 263 -2.25 7.46 12.65
C ILE A 263 -3.75 7.73 12.75
N PRO A 264 -4.63 6.73 12.57
CA PRO A 264 -6.07 6.92 12.71
C PRO A 264 -6.46 7.40 14.11
N GLY A 265 -7.43 8.30 14.19
CA GLY A 265 -8.02 8.76 15.47
C GLY A 265 -9.00 7.76 16.08
N LYS A 266 -9.44 6.75 15.31
CA LYS A 266 -10.18 5.57 15.78
C LYS A 266 -9.61 4.31 15.11
N GLY A 267 -9.66 3.16 15.80
CA GLY A 267 -9.21 1.88 15.26
C GLY A 267 -10.32 1.18 14.47
N ASP A 268 -9.92 0.40 13.49
CA ASP A 268 -10.73 -0.63 12.85
C ASP A 268 -10.84 -1.88 13.74
N HIS A 269 -9.73 -2.21 14.45
CA HIS A 269 -9.61 -3.25 15.46
C HIS A 269 -9.18 -2.67 16.82
N PRO A 270 -9.86 -3.02 17.92
CA PRO A 270 -9.54 -2.45 19.23
C PRO A 270 -8.10 -2.69 19.70
N PHE A 271 -7.57 -3.90 19.54
CA PHE A 271 -6.21 -4.24 19.95
C PHE A 271 -5.15 -3.44 19.18
N VAL A 272 -5.32 -3.27 17.86
CA VAL A 272 -4.40 -2.51 17.01
C VAL A 272 -4.38 -1.03 17.40
N TYR A 273 -5.54 -0.45 17.74
CA TYR A 273 -5.62 0.92 18.20
C TYR A 273 -4.81 1.16 19.48
N TRP A 274 -4.93 0.27 20.48
CA TRP A 274 -4.18 0.40 21.73
C TRP A 274 -2.69 0.11 21.54
N ALA A 275 -2.31 -0.82 20.65
CA ALA A 275 -0.92 -1.03 20.27
C ALA A 275 -0.33 0.22 19.62
N ASN A 276 -1.00 0.81 18.62
CA ASN A 276 -0.58 2.07 17.99
C ASN A 276 -0.28 3.16 19.02
N LEU A 277 -1.15 3.33 20.03
CA LEU A 277 -0.96 4.34 21.09
C LEU A 277 0.28 4.05 21.93
N SER A 278 0.55 2.79 22.24
CA SER A 278 1.73 2.41 23.01
C SER A 278 3.02 2.74 22.25
N TYR A 279 3.13 2.31 20.97
CA TYR A 279 4.31 2.60 20.16
C TYR A 279 4.47 4.10 19.87
N ALA A 280 3.36 4.82 19.63
CA ALA A 280 3.38 6.27 19.49
C ALA A 280 3.92 6.96 20.76
N GLY A 281 3.52 6.47 21.93
CA GLY A 281 3.99 6.98 23.20
C GLY A 281 5.50 6.86 23.41
N ASP A 282 6.08 5.75 22.96
CA ASP A 282 7.52 5.50 23.08
C ASP A 282 8.36 6.49 22.22
N LEU A 283 7.76 7.13 21.24
CA LEU A 283 8.42 8.11 20.36
C LEU A 283 8.30 9.55 20.85
N LEU A 284 7.26 9.86 21.66
CA LEU A 284 6.96 11.23 22.10
C LEU A 284 8.06 11.84 22.98
N ASP A 285 8.70 11.05 23.85
CA ASP A 285 9.78 11.51 24.73
C ASP A 285 11.05 11.95 23.94
N PHE A 286 11.14 11.55 22.67
CA PHE A 286 12.26 11.86 21.78
C PHE A 286 11.97 13.03 20.81
N GLY A 287 10.80 13.69 20.95
CA GLY A 287 10.44 14.84 20.13
C GLY A 287 9.71 14.51 18.82
N VAL A 288 9.39 13.25 18.58
CA VAL A 288 8.53 12.84 17.45
C VAL A 288 7.12 13.39 17.66
N LYS A 289 6.55 14.02 16.64
CA LYS A 289 5.19 14.59 16.69
C LYS A 289 4.19 13.57 16.16
N ILE A 290 3.23 13.20 17.00
CA ILE A 290 2.19 12.22 16.67
C ILE A 290 0.85 12.94 16.46
N TYR A 291 0.16 12.60 15.38
CA TYR A 291 -1.14 13.14 15.02
C TYR A 291 -2.18 12.01 14.90
N HIS A 292 -3.31 12.19 15.54
CA HIS A 292 -4.49 11.35 15.37
C HIS A 292 -5.41 12.00 14.35
N TYR A 293 -5.56 11.35 13.20
CA TYR A 293 -6.47 11.82 12.16
C TYR A 293 -7.93 11.87 12.65
N ASP A 294 -8.79 12.60 11.94
CA ASP A 294 -10.20 12.78 12.27
C ASP A 294 -10.90 11.47 12.67
N ARG A 295 -11.62 11.49 13.81
CA ARG A 295 -12.37 10.33 14.30
C ARG A 295 -13.61 10.00 13.47
N ASN A 296 -14.11 10.94 12.67
CA ASN A 296 -15.24 10.75 11.76
C ASN A 296 -14.81 10.21 10.39
N ALA A 297 -13.52 10.01 10.21
CA ALA A 297 -12.90 9.50 9.01
C ALA A 297 -11.90 8.39 9.35
N PHE A 298 -11.45 7.63 8.36
CA PHE A 298 -10.45 6.60 8.57
C PHE A 298 -9.21 6.85 7.72
N LEU A 299 -8.06 7.01 8.37
CA LEU A 299 -6.77 7.13 7.71
C LEU A 299 -6.21 5.74 7.41
N HIS A 300 -6.02 5.44 6.13
CA HIS A 300 -5.45 4.17 5.70
C HIS A 300 -4.24 4.35 4.75
N ALA A 301 -3.78 5.58 4.52
CA ALA A 301 -2.60 5.86 3.68
C ALA A 301 -1.34 5.21 4.24
N LYS A 302 -0.48 4.72 3.35
CA LYS A 302 0.84 4.20 3.65
C LYS A 302 1.85 5.00 2.84
N THR A 303 2.29 6.10 3.45
CA THR A 303 3.19 7.05 2.80
C THR A 303 4.32 7.46 3.72
N LEU A 304 5.49 7.66 3.15
CA LEU A 304 6.63 8.26 3.80
C LEU A 304 7.24 9.28 2.85
N VAL A 305 7.40 10.53 3.28
CA VAL A 305 8.04 11.59 2.50
C VAL A 305 9.14 12.28 3.28
N ILE A 306 10.25 12.57 2.62
CA ILE A 306 11.42 13.23 3.21
C ILE A 306 11.87 14.42 2.35
N ASP A 307 12.21 15.54 2.99
CA ASP A 307 13.06 16.64 2.51
C ASP A 307 12.65 17.28 1.18
N ASP A 308 11.41 17.15 0.72
CA ASP A 308 10.94 17.54 -0.62
C ASP A 308 11.71 16.82 -1.77
N GLU A 309 12.29 15.64 -1.51
CA GLU A 309 13.10 14.91 -2.48
C GLU A 309 12.51 13.57 -2.90
N ILE A 310 12.05 12.78 -1.92
CA ILE A 310 11.62 11.39 -2.13
C ILE A 310 10.34 11.13 -1.35
N CYS A 311 9.39 10.45 -2.00
CA CYS A 311 8.27 9.86 -1.28
C CYS A 311 8.10 8.38 -1.62
N SER A 312 7.62 7.61 -0.65
CA SER A 312 7.14 6.24 -0.81
C SER A 312 5.63 6.23 -0.72
N VAL A 313 4.98 5.60 -1.69
CA VAL A 313 3.53 5.32 -1.71
C VAL A 313 3.36 3.85 -2.02
N GLY A 314 2.57 3.13 -1.24
CA GLY A 314 2.39 1.71 -1.50
C GLY A 314 1.40 1.03 -0.57
N THR A 315 1.65 -0.24 -0.32
CA THR A 315 0.76 -1.10 0.45
C THR A 315 1.26 -1.39 1.86
N ALA A 316 2.57 -1.23 2.12
CA ALA A 316 3.20 -1.58 3.38
C ALA A 316 2.86 -0.60 4.50
N ASN A 317 2.22 -1.08 5.56
CA ASN A 317 2.03 -0.33 6.79
C ASN A 317 3.37 -0.17 7.54
N MET A 318 3.38 0.72 8.52
CA MET A 318 4.51 0.87 9.45
C MET A 318 4.35 -0.15 10.60
N ASP A 319 4.33 -1.43 10.24
CA ASP A 319 4.22 -2.52 11.21
C ASP A 319 5.07 -3.74 10.83
N THR A 320 5.39 -4.57 11.84
CA THR A 320 6.20 -5.77 11.67
C THR A 320 5.55 -6.78 10.75
N ARG A 321 4.22 -6.88 10.73
CA ARG A 321 3.50 -7.80 9.87
C ARG A 321 3.63 -7.44 8.39
N SER A 322 3.53 -6.15 8.03
CA SER A 322 3.79 -5.68 6.67
C SER A 322 5.24 -5.87 6.25
N PHE A 323 6.18 -5.73 7.21
CA PHE A 323 7.59 -5.87 6.88
C PHE A 323 8.05 -7.32 6.72
N GLU A 324 7.47 -8.27 7.46
CA GLU A 324 8.02 -9.63 7.61
C GLU A 324 7.09 -10.73 7.09
N LEU A 325 5.77 -10.53 7.10
CA LEU A 325 4.80 -11.58 6.83
C LEU A 325 3.96 -11.38 5.58
N ASN A 326 3.64 -10.13 5.23
CA ASN A 326 2.79 -9.86 4.08
C ASN A 326 3.60 -9.74 2.79
N PHE A 327 2.93 -10.02 1.68
CA PHE A 327 3.40 -9.62 0.35
C PHE A 327 3.00 -8.17 0.13
N GLU A 328 3.97 -7.28 0.07
CA GLU A 328 3.78 -5.84 -0.05
C GLU A 328 4.49 -5.28 -1.29
N ILE A 329 4.10 -4.07 -1.71
CA ILE A 329 4.71 -3.35 -2.80
C ILE A 329 4.64 -1.85 -2.58
N ASN A 330 5.75 -1.15 -2.83
CA ASN A 330 5.84 0.30 -2.73
C ASN A 330 6.52 0.90 -3.96
N ALA A 331 6.02 2.05 -4.40
CA ALA A 331 6.71 2.92 -5.35
C ALA A 331 7.53 3.95 -4.57
N TYR A 332 8.84 3.98 -4.80
CA TYR A 332 9.75 5.02 -4.33
C TYR A 332 9.94 6.03 -5.44
N ILE A 333 9.43 7.25 -5.24
CA ILE A 333 9.34 8.28 -6.26
C ILE A 333 10.35 9.39 -5.94
N TYR A 334 11.32 9.56 -6.82
CA TYR A 334 12.40 10.55 -6.74
C TYR A 334 12.01 11.78 -7.55
N SER A 335 11.16 12.62 -6.95
CA SER A 335 10.60 13.78 -7.64
C SER A 335 10.18 14.82 -6.61
N SER A 336 10.76 16.03 -6.73
CA SER A 336 10.46 17.11 -5.79
C SER A 336 9.00 17.56 -5.87
N ASP A 337 8.40 17.61 -7.07
CA ASP A 337 7.00 18.00 -7.22
C ASP A 337 6.04 17.00 -6.59
N ILE A 338 6.31 15.68 -6.70
CA ILE A 338 5.49 14.64 -6.06
C ILE A 338 5.73 14.61 -4.55
N ALA A 339 6.97 14.72 -4.09
CA ALA A 339 7.29 14.81 -2.66
C ALA A 339 6.62 16.03 -2.01
N CYS A 340 6.67 17.20 -2.66
CA CYS A 340 5.98 18.40 -2.21
C CYS A 340 4.44 18.25 -2.22
N LYS A 341 3.85 17.55 -3.20
CA LYS A 341 2.41 17.25 -3.21
C LYS A 341 2.03 16.37 -2.02
N GLN A 342 2.80 15.32 -1.75
CA GLN A 342 2.57 14.44 -0.60
C GLN A 342 2.72 15.19 0.74
N LYS A 343 3.74 16.03 0.88
CA LYS A 343 3.90 16.90 2.04
C LYS A 343 2.70 17.82 2.25
N LYS A 344 2.28 18.54 1.21
CA LYS A 344 1.11 19.41 1.26
C LYS A 344 -0.17 18.64 1.61
N GLN A 345 -0.31 17.41 1.13
CA GLN A 345 -1.43 16.56 1.52
C GLN A 345 -1.35 16.19 3.01
N PHE A 346 -0.18 15.82 3.51
CA PHE A 346 0.04 15.55 4.94
C PHE A 346 -0.31 16.79 5.80
N GLU A 347 0.10 17.97 5.38
CA GLU A 347 -0.19 19.24 6.08
C GLU A 347 -1.69 19.57 6.07
N LYS A 348 -2.42 19.30 4.97
CA LYS A 348 -3.89 19.39 4.93
C LYS A 348 -4.55 18.41 5.91
N ASP A 349 -4.00 17.21 6.01
CA ASP A 349 -4.50 16.17 6.92
C ASP A 349 -4.23 16.55 8.39
N ILE A 350 -3.15 17.26 8.71
CA ILE A 350 -2.89 17.83 10.05
C ILE A 350 -4.02 18.75 10.49
N LEU A 351 -4.58 19.56 9.59
CA LEU A 351 -5.67 20.48 9.92
C LEU A 351 -6.95 19.77 10.40
N LYS A 352 -7.08 18.48 10.06
CA LYS A 352 -8.18 17.60 10.49
C LYS A 352 -7.76 16.65 11.63
N SER A 353 -6.56 16.82 12.17
CA SER A 353 -5.96 15.90 13.14
C SER A 353 -5.82 16.58 14.52
N ASN A 354 -5.76 15.74 15.54
CA ASN A 354 -5.43 16.18 16.90
C ASN A 354 -4.00 15.70 17.24
N GLN A 355 -3.14 16.62 17.64
CA GLN A 355 -1.80 16.24 18.06
C GLN A 355 -1.83 15.54 19.43
N LEU A 356 -1.24 14.37 19.53
CA LEU A 356 -1.01 13.70 20.80
C LEU A 356 0.24 14.31 21.47
N THR A 357 0.04 15.03 22.56
CA THR A 357 1.14 15.61 23.32
C THR A 357 1.64 14.63 24.38
N LEU A 358 2.91 14.78 24.79
CA LEU A 358 3.48 14.00 25.89
C LEU A 358 2.68 14.15 27.19
N LYS A 359 2.17 15.38 27.48
CA LYS A 359 1.32 15.64 28.65
C LYS A 359 0.03 14.83 28.60
N MET A 360 -0.65 14.80 27.46
CA MET A 360 -1.85 14.00 27.25
C MET A 360 -1.55 12.51 27.41
N TYR A 361 -0.45 12.04 26.81
CA TYR A 361 -0.05 10.65 26.90
C TYR A 361 0.28 10.23 28.34
N LYS A 362 1.06 11.03 29.10
CA LYS A 362 1.40 10.74 30.50
C LYS A 362 0.16 10.82 31.42
N GLY A 363 -0.79 11.69 31.13
CA GLY A 363 -2.02 11.88 31.90
C GLY A 363 -3.13 10.85 31.68
N ARG A 364 -2.94 9.84 30.79
CA ARG A 364 -3.93 8.81 30.52
C ARG A 364 -4.20 7.92 31.73
N ASN A 365 -5.45 7.47 31.87
CA ASN A 365 -5.88 6.69 33.03
C ASN A 365 -5.28 5.25 33.03
N ASN A 366 -5.31 4.59 34.18
CA ASN A 366 -4.73 3.27 34.36
C ASN A 366 -5.41 2.20 33.47
N LYS A 367 -6.72 2.31 33.18
CA LYS A 367 -7.42 1.38 32.29
C LYS A 367 -6.85 1.44 30.86
N THR A 368 -6.54 2.65 30.38
CA THR A 368 -5.90 2.85 29.09
C THR A 368 -4.49 2.25 29.06
N LYS A 369 -3.68 2.51 30.10
CA LYS A 369 -2.33 1.94 30.23
C LYS A 369 -2.32 0.41 30.21
N ILE A 370 -3.28 -0.22 30.90
CA ILE A 370 -3.42 -1.69 30.89
C ILE A 370 -3.78 -2.21 29.49
N LYS A 371 -4.73 -1.56 28.79
CA LYS A 371 -5.11 -1.94 27.42
C LYS A 371 -3.93 -1.82 26.47
N GLU A 372 -3.18 -0.73 26.54
CA GLU A 372 -1.96 -0.51 25.74
C GLU A 372 -0.92 -1.59 26.02
N GLY A 373 -0.63 -1.87 27.31
CA GLY A 373 0.35 -2.89 27.71
C GLY A 373 -0.02 -4.28 27.21
N LEU A 374 -1.29 -4.70 27.38
CA LEU A 374 -1.79 -5.98 26.87
C LEU A 374 -1.72 -6.01 25.33
N SER A 375 -2.16 -4.96 24.66
CA SER A 375 -2.13 -4.91 23.19
C SER A 375 -0.70 -4.92 22.65
N LYS A 376 0.24 -4.27 23.34
CA LYS A 376 1.67 -4.33 22.97
C LYS A 376 2.26 -5.72 23.12
N LEU A 377 1.89 -6.45 24.19
CA LEU A 377 2.35 -7.82 24.41
C LEU A 377 1.93 -8.77 23.27
N PHE A 378 0.72 -8.57 22.74
CA PHE A 378 0.19 -9.38 21.63
C PHE A 378 0.47 -8.80 20.25
N SER A 379 1.14 -7.66 20.15
CA SER A 379 1.36 -6.94 18.88
C SER A 379 2.20 -7.72 17.86
N SER A 380 3.05 -8.65 18.31
CA SER A 380 3.82 -9.54 17.43
C SER A 380 2.95 -10.58 16.70
N ILE A 381 1.68 -10.75 17.12
CA ILE A 381 0.73 -11.70 16.53
C ILE A 381 -0.36 -10.96 15.73
N LEU A 382 -0.53 -9.65 15.96
CA LEU A 382 -1.48 -8.79 15.30
C LEU A 382 -0.94 -8.34 13.94
#